data_c4ef4d02822fe8e0239f185a65dd260f
#
_entry.id   c4ef4d02822fe8e0239f185a65dd260f
#
_cell.length_a   1.000
_cell.length_b   1.000
_cell.length_c   1.000
_cell.angle_alpha   90.00
_cell.angle_beta   90.00
_cell.angle_gamma   90.00
#
_symmetry.space_group_name_H-M   'P 1'
#
loop_
_entity.id
_entity.type
_entity.pdbx_description
1 polymer ?
#
loop_
_entity_poly.entity_id
_entity_poly.type
_entity_poly.pdbx_seq_one_letter_code
_entity_poly.pdbx_strand_id
1 'polypeptide(L)'
;VKWITPHYIDKPLDEINLLINAKNILLEQKERKILVTDYQFLSSLLVNEFASPNKWYDDLSVPNKENKYYNDYKDFFLGKIINNKIKYIYFIGINKHTMDFFLEFKSKNDCVISKKLNDLLIEFDINKCNQIL
;
A
#
# COMPACT_ATOMS: atom_id res chain seq x y z
N VAL A 1 8.46 -17.17 -21.46
CA VAL A 1 8.84 -16.06 -20.59
C VAL A 1 9.02 -16.57 -19.17
N LYS A 2 10.22 -16.43 -18.65
CA LYS A 2 10.50 -16.82 -17.27
C LYS A 2 9.95 -15.73 -16.36
N TRP A 3 8.94 -16.05 -15.58
CA TRP A 3 8.43 -15.16 -14.55
C TRP A 3 9.44 -15.07 -13.41
N ILE A 4 9.94 -13.88 -13.14
CA ILE A 4 10.83 -13.61 -12.01
C ILE A 4 10.00 -12.98 -10.91
N THR A 5 9.87 -13.69 -9.80
CA THR A 5 9.10 -13.21 -8.66
C THR A 5 10.06 -12.76 -7.55
N PRO A 6 9.87 -11.56 -6.97
CA PRO A 6 10.74 -11.08 -5.90
C PRO A 6 10.52 -11.81 -4.57
N HIS A 7 9.36 -12.39 -4.35
CA HIS A 7 8.97 -12.95 -3.05
C HIS A 7 8.87 -14.48 -3.02
N TYR A 8 8.63 -15.13 -4.18
CA TYR A 8 8.41 -16.58 -4.29
C TYR A 8 9.23 -17.17 -5.44
N ILE A 9 10.55 -17.11 -5.32
CA ILE A 9 11.48 -17.53 -6.39
C ILE A 9 11.27 -19.01 -6.77
N ASP A 10 11.03 -19.86 -5.77
CA ASP A 10 10.91 -21.32 -5.96
C ASP A 10 9.46 -21.77 -6.22
N LYS A 11 8.48 -20.91 -5.98
CA LYS A 11 7.05 -21.24 -6.09
C LYS A 11 6.25 -20.12 -6.79
N PRO A 12 6.51 -19.88 -8.08
CA PRO A 12 5.86 -18.77 -8.80
C PRO A 12 4.34 -18.92 -8.92
N LEU A 13 3.82 -20.16 -8.94
CA LEU A 13 2.35 -20.36 -8.98
C LEU A 13 1.67 -19.93 -7.69
N ASP A 14 2.30 -20.13 -6.54
CA ASP A 14 1.77 -19.69 -5.26
C ASP A 14 1.67 -18.16 -5.23
N GLU A 15 2.69 -17.48 -5.74
CA GLU A 15 2.66 -16.01 -5.83
C GLU A 15 1.53 -15.53 -6.76
N ILE A 16 1.38 -16.13 -7.93
CA ILE A 16 0.32 -15.78 -8.88
C ILE A 16 -1.06 -15.96 -8.23
N ASN A 17 -1.27 -17.07 -7.53
CA ASN A 17 -2.56 -17.33 -6.84
C ASN A 17 -2.83 -16.29 -5.75
N LEU A 18 -1.82 -15.91 -4.97
CA LEU A 18 -1.95 -14.86 -3.96
C LEU A 18 -2.27 -13.51 -4.59
N LEU A 19 -1.65 -13.18 -5.72
CA LEU A 19 -1.91 -11.93 -6.44
C LEU A 19 -3.32 -11.90 -7.04
N ILE A 20 -3.80 -13.00 -7.58
CA ILE A 20 -5.19 -13.12 -8.09
C ILE A 20 -6.19 -12.94 -6.95
N ASN A 21 -5.96 -13.60 -5.81
CA ASN A 21 -6.80 -13.44 -4.62
C ASN A 21 -6.79 -11.98 -4.13
N ALA A 22 -5.62 -11.36 -4.04
CA ALA A 22 -5.51 -9.96 -3.65
C ALA A 22 -6.26 -9.03 -4.61
N LYS A 23 -6.12 -9.25 -5.91
CA LYS A 23 -6.85 -8.47 -6.93
C LYS A 23 -8.36 -8.57 -6.72
N ASN A 24 -8.88 -9.76 -6.47
CA ASN A 24 -10.31 -9.97 -6.26
C ASN A 24 -10.80 -9.25 -4.99
N ILE A 25 -10.04 -9.31 -3.89
CA ILE A 25 -10.35 -8.58 -2.67
C ILE A 25 -10.41 -7.07 -2.94
N LEU A 26 -9.44 -6.53 -3.67
CA LEU A 26 -9.40 -5.11 -4.00
C LEU A 26 -10.57 -4.69 -4.89
N LEU A 27 -10.97 -5.53 -5.85
CA LEU A 27 -12.12 -5.24 -6.72
C LEU A 27 -13.46 -5.27 -5.97
N GLU A 28 -13.57 -6.08 -4.92
CA GLU A 28 -14.77 -6.14 -4.07
C GLU A 28 -14.86 -4.94 -3.11
N GLN A 29 -13.73 -4.32 -2.78
CA GLN A 29 -13.72 -3.14 -1.91
C GLN A 29 -14.13 -1.90 -2.72
N LYS A 30 -15.33 -1.38 -2.46
CA LYS A 30 -15.87 -0.24 -3.21
C LYS A 30 -15.52 1.13 -2.62
N GLU A 31 -15.04 1.17 -1.37
CA GLU A 31 -14.62 2.40 -0.75
C GLU A 31 -13.31 2.93 -1.36
N ARG A 32 -13.07 4.23 -1.20
CA ARG A 32 -11.86 4.88 -1.72
C ARG A 32 -10.62 4.31 -1.03
N LYS A 33 -9.64 3.93 -1.83
CA LYS A 33 -8.46 3.21 -1.37
C LYS A 33 -7.19 3.63 -2.11
N ILE A 34 -6.05 3.38 -1.46
CA ILE A 34 -4.71 3.51 -2.03
C ILE A 34 -4.10 2.11 -2.15
N LEU A 35 -3.41 1.83 -3.23
CA LEU A 35 -2.60 0.64 -3.40
C LEU A 35 -1.12 1.02 -3.33
N VAL A 36 -0.38 0.36 -2.44
CA VAL A 36 1.07 0.45 -2.28
C VAL A 36 1.67 -0.90 -2.64
N THR A 37 2.45 -0.97 -3.71
CA THR A 37 2.95 -2.26 -4.20
C THR A 37 4.26 -2.11 -4.98
N ASP A 38 5.13 -3.12 -4.89
CA ASP A 38 6.28 -3.30 -5.78
C ASP A 38 5.88 -3.89 -7.14
N TYR A 39 4.66 -4.44 -7.24
CA TYR A 39 4.11 -4.99 -8.48
C TYR A 39 3.49 -3.90 -9.33
N GLN A 40 4.30 -3.21 -10.10
CA GLN A 40 3.88 -2.03 -10.89
C GLN A 40 2.72 -2.31 -11.85
N PHE A 41 2.61 -3.54 -12.35
CA PHE A 41 1.54 -3.92 -13.28
C PHE A 41 0.15 -4.00 -12.63
N LEU A 42 0.08 -4.18 -11.31
CA LEU A 42 -1.21 -4.31 -10.62
C LEU A 42 -2.07 -3.07 -10.75
N SER A 43 -1.47 -1.88 -10.68
CA SER A 43 -2.22 -0.64 -10.86
C SER A 43 -2.82 -0.50 -12.26
N SER A 44 -2.21 -1.14 -13.27
CA SER A 44 -2.73 -1.18 -14.63
C SER A 44 -3.88 -2.18 -14.80
N LEU A 45 -3.86 -3.27 -14.01
CA LEU A 45 -4.93 -4.27 -14.03
C LEU A 45 -6.15 -3.86 -13.22
N LEU A 46 -5.97 -3.01 -12.22
CA LEU A 46 -7.00 -2.54 -11.32
C LEU A 46 -7.44 -1.14 -11.76
N VAL A 47 -8.18 -1.08 -12.85
CA VAL A 47 -8.55 0.16 -13.53
C VAL A 47 -9.35 1.11 -12.60
N ASN A 48 -8.84 2.34 -12.48
CA ASN A 48 -9.57 3.58 -12.12
C ASN A 48 -10.00 3.84 -10.67
N GLU A 49 -9.56 3.09 -9.66
CA GLU A 49 -10.09 3.30 -8.31
C GLU A 49 -9.06 3.70 -7.25
N PHE A 50 -7.81 3.98 -7.66
CA PHE A 50 -6.75 4.29 -6.72
C PHE A 50 -6.30 5.74 -6.79
N ALA A 51 -6.34 6.41 -5.64
CA ALA A 51 -5.84 7.76 -5.47
C ALA A 51 -4.44 7.76 -4.83
N SER A 52 -3.54 6.92 -5.33
CA SER A 52 -2.20 6.82 -4.75
C SER A 52 -1.39 8.09 -4.93
N PRO A 53 -0.78 8.63 -3.86
CA PRO A 53 0.08 9.81 -3.96
C PRO A 53 1.34 9.58 -4.79
N ASN A 54 1.87 8.36 -4.77
CA ASN A 54 3.04 7.96 -5.53
C ASN A 54 2.67 7.02 -6.67
N LYS A 55 3.34 7.21 -7.80
CA LYS A 55 3.26 6.26 -8.91
C LYS A 55 4.07 5.00 -8.64
N TRP A 56 5.16 5.14 -7.88
CA TRP A 56 6.11 4.08 -7.56
C TRP A 56 6.34 4.05 -6.06
N TYR A 57 6.57 2.86 -5.52
CA TYR A 57 6.92 2.63 -4.11
C TYR A 57 8.19 1.79 -4.00
N ASP A 58 9.23 2.21 -4.69
CA ASP A 58 10.57 1.63 -4.59
C ASP A 58 11.39 2.31 -3.48
N ASP A 59 12.63 1.85 -3.30
CA ASP A 59 13.54 2.37 -2.26
C ASP A 59 13.89 3.85 -2.42
N LEU A 60 13.68 4.41 -3.61
CA LEU A 60 14.01 5.81 -3.92
C LEU A 60 12.80 6.74 -3.81
N SER A 61 11.60 6.20 -3.95
CA SER A 61 10.36 7.00 -4.03
C SER A 61 9.80 7.41 -2.68
N VAL A 62 10.15 6.67 -1.62
CA VAL A 62 9.73 6.98 -0.26
C VAL A 62 10.97 7.38 0.54
N PRO A 63 11.06 8.62 1.05
CA PRO A 63 12.22 9.06 1.78
C PRO A 63 12.34 8.34 3.14
N ASN A 64 13.57 8.10 3.60
CA ASN A 64 13.84 7.62 4.94
C ASN A 64 13.86 8.77 5.96
N LYS A 65 13.88 8.44 7.25
CA LYS A 65 13.85 9.42 8.35
C LYS A 65 15.01 10.43 8.33
N GLU A 66 16.13 10.06 7.76
CA GLU A 66 17.33 10.90 7.68
C GLU A 66 17.28 11.89 6.53
N ASN A 67 16.36 11.69 5.59
CA ASN A 67 16.17 12.59 4.46
C ASN A 67 15.54 13.90 4.94
N LYS A 68 16.11 15.04 4.52
CA LYS A 68 15.62 16.38 4.91
C LYS A 68 14.16 16.62 4.50
N TYR A 69 13.66 15.93 3.49
CA TYR A 69 12.27 16.06 3.00
C TYR A 69 11.30 15.04 3.60
N TYR A 70 11.74 14.24 4.56
CA TYR A 70 10.91 13.19 5.15
C TYR A 70 9.60 13.73 5.74
N ASN A 71 9.68 14.79 6.53
CA ASN A 71 8.51 15.39 7.15
C ASN A 71 7.58 16.03 6.12
N ASP A 72 8.15 16.70 5.11
CA ASP A 72 7.37 17.30 4.02
C ASP A 72 6.62 16.22 3.22
N TYR A 73 7.28 15.11 2.93
CA TYR A 73 6.65 13.97 2.25
C TYR A 73 5.53 13.36 3.09
N LYS A 74 5.76 13.18 4.38
CA LYS A 74 4.76 12.66 5.30
C LYS A 74 3.51 13.54 5.34
N ASP A 75 3.68 14.85 5.45
CA ASP A 75 2.59 15.82 5.45
C ASP A 75 1.84 15.81 4.11
N PHE A 76 2.58 15.74 3.01
CA PHE A 76 2.00 15.59 1.67
C PHE A 76 1.14 14.33 1.55
N PHE A 77 1.66 13.19 2.04
CA PHE A 77 0.95 11.92 2.00
C PHE A 77 -0.35 11.98 2.83
N LEU A 78 -0.27 12.50 4.06
CA LEU A 78 -1.43 12.70 4.92
C LEU A 78 -2.46 13.63 4.26
N GLY A 79 -2.01 14.72 3.66
CA GLY A 79 -2.89 15.63 2.94
C GLY A 79 -3.65 14.94 1.81
N LYS A 80 -2.98 14.04 1.07
CA LYS A 80 -3.63 13.27 0.00
C LYS A 80 -4.67 12.29 0.55
N ILE A 81 -4.39 11.64 1.67
CA ILE A 81 -5.36 10.76 2.33
C ILE A 81 -6.62 11.54 2.71
N ILE A 82 -6.46 12.70 3.35
CA ILE A 82 -7.57 13.53 3.81
C ILE A 82 -8.37 14.09 2.61
N ASN A 83 -7.68 14.73 1.67
CA ASN A 83 -8.32 15.41 0.53
C ASN A 83 -9.05 14.44 -0.39
N ASN A 84 -8.56 13.21 -0.54
CA ASN A 84 -9.19 12.19 -1.36
C ASN A 84 -10.16 11.30 -0.58
N LYS A 85 -10.37 11.56 0.71
CA LYS A 85 -11.28 10.80 1.59
C LYS A 85 -10.99 9.29 1.55
N ILE A 86 -9.71 8.93 1.65
CA ILE A 86 -9.26 7.54 1.60
C ILE A 86 -9.73 6.80 2.86
N LYS A 87 -10.25 5.60 2.68
CA LYS A 87 -10.75 4.72 3.74
C LYS A 87 -9.84 3.54 4.03
N TYR A 88 -9.11 3.07 3.02
CA TYR A 88 -8.25 1.90 3.11
C TYR A 88 -6.92 2.13 2.39
N ILE A 89 -5.87 1.57 2.96
CA ILE A 89 -4.56 1.45 2.30
C ILE A 89 -4.24 -0.03 2.20
N TYR A 90 -3.98 -0.50 0.98
CA TYR A 90 -3.61 -1.90 0.72
C TYR A 90 -2.15 -2.00 0.34
N PHE A 91 -1.47 -2.98 0.92
CA PHE A 91 -0.06 -3.27 0.65
C PHE A 91 0.04 -4.66 0.03
N ILE A 92 0.63 -4.74 -1.14
CA ILE A 92 0.89 -6.02 -1.82
C ILE A 92 2.37 -6.12 -2.10
N GLY A 93 3.06 -7.04 -1.39
CA GLY A 93 4.47 -7.34 -1.62
C GLY A 93 5.34 -6.11 -1.68
N ILE A 94 5.51 -5.41 -0.57
CA ILE A 94 6.33 -4.21 -0.49
C ILE A 94 7.67 -4.49 0.19
N ASN A 95 8.68 -3.67 -0.12
CA ASN A 95 9.98 -3.74 0.52
C ASN A 95 9.92 -3.24 1.97
N LYS A 96 10.96 -3.58 2.75
CA LYS A 96 11.05 -3.20 4.16
C LYS A 96 11.07 -1.69 4.35
N HIS A 97 11.78 -0.97 3.50
CA HIS A 97 11.92 0.49 3.59
C HIS A 97 10.56 1.20 3.50
N THR A 98 9.75 0.83 2.52
CA THR A 98 8.39 1.37 2.34
C THR A 98 7.49 0.96 3.50
N MET A 99 7.58 -0.30 3.95
CA MET A 99 6.79 -0.79 5.09
C MET A 99 7.15 -0.04 6.37
N ASP A 100 8.41 0.26 6.63
CA ASP A 100 8.84 1.02 7.82
C ASP A 100 8.19 2.40 7.88
N PHE A 101 8.05 3.08 6.75
CA PHE A 101 7.33 4.35 6.67
C PHE A 101 5.87 4.21 7.14
N PHE A 102 5.16 3.20 6.64
CA PHE A 102 3.75 2.98 6.98
C PHE A 102 3.55 2.41 8.39
N LEU A 103 4.50 1.64 8.91
CA LEU A 103 4.46 1.17 10.29
C LEU A 103 4.65 2.34 11.28
N GLU A 104 5.47 3.32 10.94
CA GLU A 104 5.57 4.55 11.73
C GLU A 104 4.25 5.33 11.70
N PHE A 105 3.64 5.46 10.52
CA PHE A 105 2.32 6.06 10.39
C PHE A 105 1.29 5.38 11.29
N LYS A 106 1.24 4.04 11.29
CA LYS A 106 0.36 3.27 12.16
C LYS A 106 0.67 3.50 13.64
N SER A 107 1.95 3.50 14.04
CA SER A 107 2.35 3.65 15.44
C SER A 107 1.96 4.99 16.04
N LYS A 108 1.88 6.03 15.21
CA LYS A 108 1.49 7.40 15.62
C LYS A 108 0.00 7.68 15.54
N ASN A 109 -0.77 6.77 14.96
CA ASN A 109 -2.22 6.95 14.74
C ASN A 109 -2.97 5.70 15.19
N ASP A 110 -3.46 5.70 16.43
CA ASP A 110 -4.18 4.57 17.02
C ASP A 110 -5.47 4.22 16.28
N CYS A 111 -5.96 5.13 15.44
CA CYS A 111 -7.13 4.91 14.61
C CYS A 111 -6.92 3.89 13.49
N VAL A 112 -5.67 3.56 13.16
CA VAL A 112 -5.33 2.62 12.08
C VAL A 112 -5.45 1.18 12.56
N ILE A 113 -6.28 0.40 11.86
CA ILE A 113 -6.47 -1.02 12.12
C ILE A 113 -5.79 -1.82 11.00
N SER A 114 -4.77 -2.59 11.35
CA SER A 114 -4.03 -3.42 10.40
C SER A 114 -4.57 -4.84 10.39
N LYS A 115 -4.74 -5.41 9.19
CA LYS A 115 -5.19 -6.78 9.00
C LYS A 115 -4.43 -7.44 7.86
N LYS A 116 -3.90 -8.63 8.11
CA LYS A 116 -3.29 -9.46 7.07
C LYS A 116 -4.40 -10.29 6.40
N LEU A 117 -4.65 -10.06 5.13
CA LEU A 117 -5.71 -10.72 4.38
C LEU A 117 -5.21 -11.97 3.63
N ASN A 118 -3.96 -11.97 3.19
CA ASN A 118 -3.23 -13.16 2.73
C ASN A 118 -1.73 -12.94 2.92
N ASP A 119 -0.87 -13.88 2.49
CA ASP A 119 0.58 -13.79 2.71
C ASP A 119 1.26 -12.60 2.02
N LEU A 120 0.63 -12.02 1.00
CA LEU A 120 1.13 -10.84 0.30
C LEU A 120 0.31 -9.57 0.57
N LEU A 121 -0.90 -9.68 1.09
CA LEU A 121 -1.84 -8.57 1.20
C LEU A 121 -2.07 -8.16 2.65
N ILE A 122 -1.76 -6.90 2.94
CA ILE A 122 -2.08 -6.25 4.22
C ILE A 122 -3.05 -5.11 3.95
N GLU A 123 -4.06 -4.97 4.81
CA GLU A 123 -5.03 -3.88 4.79
C GLU A 123 -4.83 -2.98 6.00
N PHE A 124 -4.73 -1.67 5.77
CA PHE A 124 -4.92 -0.67 6.80
C PHE A 124 -6.31 -0.06 6.66
N ASP A 125 -7.17 -0.28 7.64
CA ASP A 125 -8.46 0.40 7.76
C ASP A 125 -8.23 1.73 8.49
N ILE A 126 -8.46 2.83 7.80
CA ILE A 126 -8.29 4.19 8.34
C ILE A 126 -9.62 4.95 8.45
N ASN A 127 -10.75 4.26 8.41
CA ASN A 127 -12.06 4.88 8.53
C ASN A 127 -12.21 5.71 9.80
N LYS A 128 -11.68 5.22 10.92
CA LYS A 128 -11.75 5.92 12.22
C LYS A 128 -10.82 7.13 12.27
N CYS A 129 -9.81 7.21 11.41
CA CYS A 129 -8.87 8.33 11.37
C CYS A 129 -9.51 9.60 10.81
N ASN A 130 -10.50 9.48 9.97
CA ASN A 130 -11.21 10.62 9.37
C ASN A 130 -12.01 11.45 10.39
N GLN A 131 -12.21 10.94 11.61
CA GLN A 131 -12.89 11.64 12.67
C GLN A 131 -11.95 12.52 13.51
N ILE A 132 -10.64 12.31 13.37
CA ILE A 132 -9.58 12.95 14.17
C ILE A 132 -8.79 13.96 13.33
N LEU A 133 -8.76 13.72 12.06
CA LEU A 133 -8.10 14.59 11.08
C LEU A 133 -9.12 15.65 10.56
#